data_173d543670ff5168b57bd9431371f184
#
_entry.id   173d543670ff5168b57bd9431371f184
#
_cell.length_a   1.000
_cell.length_b   1.000
_cell.length_c   1.000
_cell.angle_alpha   90.00
_cell.angle_beta   90.00
_cell.angle_gamma   90.00
#
_symmetry.space_group_name_H-M   'P 1'
#
loop_
_entity.id
_entity.type
_entity.pdbx_description
1 polymer ?
#
loop_
_entity_poly.entity_id
_entity_poly.type
_entity_poly.pdbx_seq_one_letter_code
_entity_poly.pdbx_strand_id
1 'polypeptide(L)'
;MKVVEKFTSINGEGTRAGELAVFVRFKGCNLRCSYCDTMWANEPDCPYEEETPEEILNYVLGTGIRNVTLTGGEPLLQKDIRELIHLLLQAGLQVEIETNGAVNLSAFCEERPIFTMDYKLPSSGCEEYMIPENMELLGTDDTVKFVCGSQKDLLKALDVIQTYNLTNRCHVYLSPVFGSIEPVQIVEFMLKHRLNGVRLQIQMHKVIWDPNERGV
;
A
#
# COMPACT_ATOMS: atom_id res chain seq x y z
N MET A 1 -13.54 -13.13 7.00
CA MET A 1 -12.79 -12.39 5.96
C MET A 1 -12.05 -13.37 5.07
N LYS A 2 -11.87 -13.04 3.79
CA LYS A 2 -11.20 -13.95 2.84
C LYS A 2 -9.70 -13.72 2.84
N VAL A 3 -8.96 -14.56 3.54
CA VAL A 3 -7.48 -14.47 3.69
C VAL A 3 -6.81 -15.40 2.69
N VAL A 4 -5.95 -14.84 1.83
CA VAL A 4 -5.19 -15.60 0.83
C VAL A 4 -3.91 -16.15 1.42
N GLU A 5 -3.20 -15.33 2.19
CA GLU A 5 -1.97 -15.72 2.89
C GLU A 5 -1.71 -14.86 4.12
N LYS A 6 -0.99 -15.44 5.08
CA LYS A 6 -0.40 -14.74 6.23
C LYS A 6 1.06 -15.18 6.32
N PHE A 7 1.96 -14.23 6.44
CA PHE A 7 3.39 -14.50 6.54
C PHE A 7 4.11 -13.41 7.34
N THR A 8 5.34 -13.69 7.72
CA THR A 8 6.23 -12.73 8.39
C THR A 8 7.41 -12.42 7.49
N SER A 9 7.69 -11.13 7.32
CA SER A 9 8.80 -10.65 6.50
C SER A 9 9.26 -9.28 7.00
N ILE A 10 9.93 -8.52 6.16
CA ILE A 10 10.20 -7.10 6.36
C ILE A 10 9.22 -6.26 5.52
N ASN A 11 8.87 -5.07 5.99
CA ASN A 11 8.24 -4.08 5.13
C ASN A 11 9.21 -3.72 3.99
N GLY A 12 8.79 -3.97 2.76
CA GLY A 12 9.60 -3.67 1.58
C GLY A 12 9.51 -2.21 1.13
N GLU A 13 8.53 -1.47 1.65
CA GLU A 13 8.16 -0.12 1.23
C GLU A 13 7.61 0.68 2.43
N GLY A 14 7.27 1.97 2.18
CA GLY A 14 6.68 2.83 3.19
C GLY A 14 7.71 3.41 4.17
N THR A 15 7.21 4.01 5.24
CA THR A 15 8.04 4.65 6.27
C THR A 15 8.79 3.65 7.15
N ARG A 16 8.34 2.39 7.15
CA ARG A 16 8.89 1.28 7.94
C ARG A 16 9.69 0.27 7.13
N ALA A 17 10.13 0.67 5.94
CA ALA A 17 10.94 -0.19 5.07
C ALA A 17 12.14 -0.78 5.86
N GLY A 18 12.30 -2.11 5.81
CA GLY A 18 13.31 -2.86 6.54
C GLY A 18 12.93 -3.33 7.94
N GLU A 19 11.80 -2.90 8.51
CA GLU A 19 11.29 -3.40 9.79
C GLU A 19 10.54 -4.72 9.61
N LEU A 20 10.63 -5.61 10.62
CA LEU A 20 9.83 -6.84 10.63
C LEU A 20 8.34 -6.52 10.68
N ALA A 21 7.54 -7.24 9.90
CA ALA A 21 6.10 -7.12 9.87
C ALA A 21 5.39 -8.46 9.66
N VAL A 22 4.16 -8.54 10.14
CA VAL A 22 3.20 -9.59 9.79
C VAL A 22 2.34 -9.07 8.66
N PHE A 23 2.32 -9.79 7.55
CA PHE A 23 1.45 -9.48 6.43
C PHE A 23 0.19 -10.34 6.47
N VAL A 24 -0.95 -9.71 6.26
CA VAL A 24 -2.23 -10.38 6.03
C VAL A 24 -2.75 -9.94 4.68
N ARG A 25 -2.77 -10.87 3.71
CA ARG A 25 -3.23 -10.60 2.34
C ARG A 25 -4.64 -11.09 2.14
N PHE A 26 -5.53 -10.17 1.80
CA PHE A 26 -6.94 -10.46 1.53
C PHE A 26 -7.21 -10.68 0.04
N LYS A 27 -8.22 -11.51 -0.23
CA LYS A 27 -8.74 -11.74 -1.58
C LYS A 27 -9.69 -10.64 -2.02
N GLY A 28 -9.58 -10.26 -3.29
CA GLY A 28 -10.52 -9.36 -3.96
C GLY A 28 -10.05 -7.91 -4.01
N CYS A 29 -10.24 -7.29 -5.17
CA CYS A 29 -9.93 -5.89 -5.44
C CYS A 29 -11.00 -5.29 -6.35
N ASN A 30 -11.31 -4.02 -6.13
CA ASN A 30 -12.18 -3.24 -7.00
C ASN A 30 -11.47 -2.68 -8.25
N LEU A 31 -10.14 -2.84 -8.34
CA LEU A 31 -9.33 -2.39 -9.48
C LEU A 31 -8.67 -3.56 -10.21
N ARG A 32 -8.24 -3.31 -11.46
CA ARG A 32 -7.45 -4.23 -12.29
C ARG A 32 -6.31 -3.48 -12.96
N CYS A 33 -5.30 -3.14 -12.15
CA CYS A 33 -4.14 -2.38 -12.64
C CYS A 33 -3.31 -3.22 -13.60
N SER A 34 -2.80 -2.60 -14.68
CA SER A 34 -2.03 -3.27 -15.73
C SER A 34 -0.74 -3.94 -15.24
N TYR A 35 -0.13 -3.38 -14.20
CA TYR A 35 1.14 -3.84 -13.60
C TYR A 35 0.96 -4.49 -12.21
N CYS A 36 -0.25 -4.97 -11.89
CA CYS A 36 -0.51 -5.58 -10.59
C CYS A 36 0.31 -6.85 -10.40
N ASP A 37 1.20 -6.88 -9.42
CA ASP A 37 2.02 -8.04 -9.08
C ASP A 37 1.29 -9.10 -8.22
N THR A 38 0.14 -8.73 -7.68
CA THR A 38 -0.72 -9.60 -6.86
C THR A 38 -2.06 -9.94 -7.55
N MET A 39 -2.15 -9.82 -8.88
CA MET A 39 -3.37 -10.16 -9.62
C MET A 39 -3.83 -11.60 -9.36
N TRP A 40 -2.90 -12.52 -9.15
CA TRP A 40 -3.17 -13.92 -8.83
C TRP A 40 -4.07 -14.08 -7.58
N ALA A 41 -3.92 -13.19 -6.56
CA ALA A 41 -4.76 -13.19 -5.36
C ALA A 41 -6.21 -12.74 -5.62
N ASN A 42 -6.45 -12.11 -6.78
CA ASN A 42 -7.76 -11.58 -7.18
C ASN A 42 -8.48 -12.48 -8.18
N GLU A 43 -7.84 -13.55 -8.65
CA GLU A 43 -8.47 -14.49 -9.56
C GLU A 43 -9.62 -15.26 -8.87
N PRO A 44 -10.69 -15.61 -9.60
CA PRO A 44 -11.86 -16.27 -9.02
C PRO A 44 -11.53 -17.58 -8.32
N ASP A 45 -10.59 -18.36 -8.87
CA ASP A 45 -10.13 -19.67 -8.41
C ASP A 45 -8.99 -19.59 -7.39
N CYS A 46 -8.48 -18.40 -7.05
CA CYS A 46 -7.47 -18.27 -5.99
C CYS A 46 -7.99 -18.84 -4.68
N PRO A 47 -7.30 -19.82 -4.08
CA PRO A 47 -7.70 -20.37 -2.79
C PRO A 47 -7.59 -19.30 -1.69
N TYR A 48 -8.45 -19.41 -0.69
CA TYR A 48 -8.45 -18.56 0.50
C TYR A 48 -9.05 -19.31 1.69
N GLU A 49 -8.75 -18.84 2.88
CA GLU A 49 -9.39 -19.27 4.11
C GLU A 49 -10.38 -18.20 4.59
N GLU A 50 -11.54 -18.65 5.11
CA GLU A 50 -12.48 -17.74 5.80
C GLU A 50 -12.02 -17.63 7.25
N GLU A 51 -11.59 -16.42 7.66
CA GLU A 51 -11.13 -16.16 9.01
C GLU A 51 -11.91 -15.03 9.67
N THR A 52 -12.09 -15.12 10.98
CA THR A 52 -12.65 -14.04 11.81
C THR A 52 -11.55 -13.03 12.18
N PRO A 53 -11.91 -11.81 12.61
CA PRO A 53 -10.95 -10.83 13.14
C PRO A 53 -10.11 -11.40 14.30
N GLU A 54 -10.71 -12.19 15.19
CA GLU A 54 -10.04 -12.79 16.36
C GLU A 54 -9.02 -13.87 15.96
N GLU A 55 -9.33 -14.67 14.94
CA GLU A 55 -8.40 -15.68 14.42
C GLU A 55 -7.16 -15.02 13.83
N ILE A 56 -7.33 -13.92 13.08
CA ILE A 56 -6.22 -13.13 12.54
C ILE A 56 -5.42 -12.48 13.67
N LEU A 57 -6.09 -11.85 14.66
CA LEU A 57 -5.40 -11.27 15.83
C LEU A 57 -4.56 -12.32 16.55
N ASN A 58 -5.13 -13.52 16.82
CA ASN A 58 -4.41 -14.58 17.50
C ASN A 58 -3.18 -15.07 16.73
N TYR A 59 -3.28 -15.16 15.40
CA TYR A 59 -2.13 -15.45 14.55
C TYR A 59 -1.05 -14.38 14.69
N VAL A 60 -1.42 -13.10 14.59
CA VAL A 60 -0.47 -11.98 14.70
C VAL A 60 0.22 -11.98 16.06
N LEU A 61 -0.53 -12.10 17.15
CA LEU A 61 0.03 -12.15 18.52
C LEU A 61 0.99 -13.33 18.70
N GLY A 62 0.68 -14.47 18.08
CA GLY A 62 1.53 -15.67 18.12
C GLY A 62 2.91 -15.47 17.48
N THR A 63 3.07 -14.49 16.59
CA THR A 63 4.37 -14.19 15.95
C THR A 63 5.32 -13.38 16.83
N GLY A 64 4.79 -12.64 17.80
CA GLY A 64 5.56 -11.69 18.63
C GLY A 64 6.03 -10.41 17.89
N ILE A 65 5.63 -10.21 16.63
CA ILE A 65 5.98 -9.03 15.83
C ILE A 65 4.92 -7.95 16.02
N ARG A 66 5.34 -6.69 16.14
CA ARG A 66 4.46 -5.57 16.46
C ARG A 66 3.84 -4.88 15.24
N ASN A 67 4.54 -4.88 14.10
CA ASN A 67 4.04 -4.26 12.88
C ASN A 67 3.13 -5.24 12.13
N VAL A 68 1.97 -4.77 11.73
CA VAL A 68 0.98 -5.54 10.96
C VAL A 68 0.65 -4.76 9.71
N THR A 69 0.88 -5.35 8.55
CA THR A 69 0.52 -4.79 7.25
C THR A 69 -0.66 -5.55 6.67
N LEU A 70 -1.81 -4.89 6.64
CA LEU A 70 -3.02 -5.38 5.99
C LEU A 70 -2.99 -4.98 4.52
N THR A 71 -2.96 -5.95 3.63
CA THR A 71 -2.74 -5.77 2.19
C THR A 71 -3.61 -6.75 1.38
N GLY A 72 -3.31 -6.95 0.12
CA GLY A 72 -3.93 -7.98 -0.70
C GLY A 72 -4.40 -7.47 -2.04
N GLY A 73 -5.68 -7.70 -2.37
CA GLY A 73 -6.36 -6.94 -3.39
C GLY A 73 -6.64 -5.53 -2.89
N GLU A 74 -7.77 -5.34 -2.22
CA GLU A 74 -8.06 -4.13 -1.46
C GLU A 74 -8.57 -4.53 -0.07
N PRO A 75 -7.78 -4.34 1.00
CA PRO A 75 -8.17 -4.78 2.35
C PRO A 75 -9.42 -4.07 2.88
N LEU A 76 -9.63 -2.81 2.52
CA LEU A 76 -10.76 -2.01 3.00
C LEU A 76 -12.13 -2.48 2.47
N LEU A 77 -12.16 -3.41 1.52
CA LEU A 77 -13.39 -4.06 1.04
C LEU A 77 -13.83 -5.26 1.89
N GLN A 78 -13.00 -5.74 2.81
CA GLN A 78 -13.37 -6.86 3.68
C GLN A 78 -14.47 -6.44 4.66
N LYS A 79 -15.50 -7.27 4.80
CA LYS A 79 -16.70 -6.96 5.58
C LYS A 79 -16.40 -6.53 7.02
N ASP A 80 -15.51 -7.25 7.69
CA ASP A 80 -15.22 -7.06 9.12
C ASP A 80 -13.86 -6.35 9.35
N ILE A 81 -13.38 -5.60 8.34
CA ILE A 81 -12.03 -4.98 8.39
C ILE A 81 -11.91 -3.94 9.51
N ARG A 82 -12.97 -3.18 9.81
CA ARG A 82 -12.96 -2.19 10.89
C ARG A 82 -12.79 -2.87 12.25
N GLU A 83 -13.47 -3.99 12.47
CA GLU A 83 -13.34 -4.77 13.70
C GLU A 83 -11.93 -5.32 13.85
N LEU A 84 -11.33 -5.86 12.78
CA LEU A 84 -9.95 -6.32 12.80
C LEU A 84 -8.98 -5.17 13.14
N ILE A 85 -9.11 -4.01 12.49
CA ILE A 85 -8.28 -2.82 12.77
C ILE A 85 -8.39 -2.45 14.25
N HIS A 86 -9.63 -2.37 14.78
CA HIS A 86 -9.88 -2.07 16.17
C HIS A 86 -9.17 -3.05 17.12
N LEU A 87 -9.35 -4.35 16.91
CA LEU A 87 -8.73 -5.39 17.75
C LEU A 87 -7.20 -5.33 17.72
N LEU A 88 -6.60 -5.15 16.55
CA LEU A 88 -5.14 -5.04 16.41
C LEU A 88 -4.59 -3.79 17.14
N LEU A 89 -5.24 -2.64 16.98
CA LEU A 89 -4.86 -1.39 17.66
C LEU A 89 -5.03 -1.50 19.18
N GLN A 90 -6.12 -2.10 19.67
CA GLN A 90 -6.35 -2.34 21.10
C GLN A 90 -5.30 -3.28 21.71
N ALA A 91 -4.76 -4.20 20.94
CA ALA A 91 -3.66 -5.07 21.35
C ALA A 91 -2.29 -4.35 21.36
N GLY A 92 -2.23 -3.05 21.06
CA GLY A 92 -1.00 -2.26 21.04
C GLY A 92 -0.10 -2.51 19.83
N LEU A 93 -0.67 -3.10 18.77
CA LEU A 93 0.05 -3.34 17.51
C LEU A 93 0.06 -2.08 16.63
N GLN A 94 1.05 -1.99 15.77
CA GLN A 94 1.17 -0.92 14.79
C GLN A 94 0.57 -1.40 13.48
N VAL A 95 -0.59 -0.85 13.12
CA VAL A 95 -1.38 -1.30 11.98
C VAL A 95 -1.18 -0.37 10.79
N GLU A 96 -0.69 -0.91 9.70
CA GLU A 96 -0.56 -0.26 8.40
C GLU A 96 -1.54 -0.87 7.40
N ILE A 97 -2.21 -0.04 6.64
CA ILE A 97 -3.14 -0.44 5.57
C ILE A 97 -2.54 -0.03 4.24
N GLU A 98 -2.18 -1.00 3.41
CA GLU A 98 -1.87 -0.77 2.00
C GLU A 98 -3.16 -0.73 1.20
N THR A 99 -3.60 0.46 0.79
CA THR A 99 -4.85 0.66 0.04
C THR A 99 -4.61 1.25 -1.34
N ASN A 100 -5.47 0.92 -2.27
CA ASN A 100 -5.39 1.38 -3.67
C ASN A 100 -5.96 2.79 -3.91
N GLY A 101 -6.49 3.46 -2.86
CA GLY A 101 -7.03 4.82 -2.95
C GLY A 101 -8.42 4.96 -3.59
N ALA A 102 -9.03 3.84 -4.03
CA ALA A 102 -10.37 3.80 -4.63
C ALA A 102 -11.47 3.35 -3.64
N VAL A 103 -11.17 3.44 -2.34
CA VAL A 103 -12.12 3.28 -1.24
C VAL A 103 -12.08 4.55 -0.39
N ASN A 104 -13.24 5.05 0.04
CA ASN A 104 -13.31 6.26 0.85
C ASN A 104 -12.75 6.02 2.26
N LEU A 105 -11.66 6.72 2.61
CA LEU A 105 -10.97 6.56 3.88
C LEU A 105 -11.71 7.17 5.08
N SER A 106 -12.72 8.04 4.86
CA SER A 106 -13.45 8.70 5.94
C SER A 106 -14.10 7.72 6.92
N ALA A 107 -14.48 6.53 6.43
CA ALA A 107 -15.06 5.47 7.25
C ALA A 107 -14.09 4.88 8.29
N PHE A 108 -12.77 5.15 8.17
CA PHE A 108 -11.71 4.57 8.99
C PHE A 108 -10.98 5.61 9.85
N CYS A 109 -11.42 6.87 9.84
CA CYS A 109 -10.74 7.96 10.55
C CYS A 109 -10.87 7.85 12.09
N GLU A 110 -11.89 7.17 12.61
CA GLU A 110 -12.08 6.98 14.07
C GLU A 110 -11.02 6.05 14.65
N GLU A 111 -10.75 4.93 13.99
CA GLU A 111 -9.76 3.93 14.43
C GLU A 111 -8.32 4.29 14.05
N ARG A 112 -8.13 5.21 13.15
CA ARG A 112 -6.87 5.80 12.69
C ARG A 112 -5.67 4.82 12.56
N PRO A 113 -5.74 3.78 11.73
CA PRO A 113 -4.55 3.04 11.32
C PRO A 113 -3.64 3.94 10.47
N ILE A 114 -2.42 3.52 10.21
CA ILE A 114 -1.54 4.20 9.25
C ILE A 114 -1.94 3.76 7.84
N PHE A 115 -2.13 4.72 6.93
CA PHE A 115 -2.41 4.44 5.53
C PHE A 115 -1.15 4.59 4.67
N THR A 116 -0.84 3.54 3.91
CA THR A 116 0.02 3.62 2.73
C THR A 116 -0.89 3.53 1.50
N MET A 117 -1.24 4.69 0.97
CA MET A 117 -2.18 4.81 -0.14
C MET A 117 -1.42 4.86 -1.47
N ASP A 118 -1.68 3.90 -2.33
CA ASP A 118 -1.12 3.80 -3.67
C ASP A 118 -2.02 4.56 -4.66
N TYR A 119 -1.65 5.81 -4.98
CA TYR A 119 -2.36 6.59 -5.99
C TYR A 119 -2.11 6.00 -7.38
N LYS A 120 -3.16 5.54 -8.04
CA LYS A 120 -3.06 4.92 -9.35
C LYS A 120 -2.88 5.97 -10.44
N LEU A 121 -1.78 5.85 -11.17
CA LEU A 121 -1.35 6.74 -12.24
C LEU A 121 -1.85 6.25 -13.62
N PRO A 122 -1.73 7.06 -14.69
CA PRO A 122 -2.22 6.70 -16.03
C PRO A 122 -1.79 5.33 -16.53
N SER A 123 -0.54 4.92 -16.29
CA SER A 123 -0.02 3.60 -16.73
C SER A 123 -0.72 2.42 -16.03
N SER A 124 -1.38 2.63 -14.90
CA SER A 124 -2.15 1.60 -14.21
C SER A 124 -3.44 1.24 -14.96
N GLY A 125 -3.98 2.15 -15.78
CA GLY A 125 -5.31 2.07 -16.37
C GLY A 125 -6.45 2.28 -15.37
N CYS A 126 -6.16 2.73 -14.14
CA CYS A 126 -7.13 2.85 -13.04
C CYS A 126 -7.17 4.25 -12.40
N GLU A 127 -6.56 5.27 -13.01
CA GLU A 127 -6.52 6.64 -12.49
C GLU A 127 -7.92 7.22 -12.23
N GLU A 128 -8.89 6.92 -13.08
CA GLU A 128 -10.26 7.44 -13.01
C GLU A 128 -11.03 7.01 -11.74
N TYR A 129 -10.56 5.95 -11.07
CA TYR A 129 -11.19 5.44 -9.83
C TYR A 129 -10.64 6.09 -8.56
N MET A 130 -9.65 6.96 -8.66
CA MET A 130 -9.08 7.62 -7.49
C MET A 130 -10.08 8.58 -6.86
N ILE A 131 -10.16 8.56 -5.52
CA ILE A 131 -11.02 9.43 -4.74
C ILE A 131 -10.19 10.62 -4.25
N PRO A 132 -10.39 11.83 -4.83
CA PRO A 132 -9.60 13.00 -4.49
C PRO A 132 -9.68 13.40 -3.02
N GLU A 133 -10.83 13.20 -2.40
CA GLU A 133 -11.11 13.52 -1.00
C GLU A 133 -10.21 12.76 -0.03
N ASN A 134 -9.73 11.57 -0.41
CA ASN A 134 -8.80 10.80 0.41
C ASN A 134 -7.50 11.56 0.68
N MET A 135 -7.04 12.42 -0.26
CA MET A 135 -5.83 13.23 -0.08
C MET A 135 -5.94 14.20 1.10
N GLU A 136 -7.16 14.65 1.40
CA GLU A 136 -7.41 15.59 2.50
C GLU A 136 -7.46 14.89 3.87
N LEU A 137 -7.68 13.57 3.87
CA LEU A 137 -7.78 12.75 5.08
C LEU A 137 -6.42 12.24 5.58
N LEU A 138 -5.39 12.27 4.72
CA LEU A 138 -4.05 11.80 5.06
C LEU A 138 -3.35 12.78 6.00
N GLY A 139 -2.60 12.25 6.95
CA GLY A 139 -1.84 12.99 7.96
C GLY A 139 -0.35 12.61 7.98
N THR A 140 0.36 13.12 8.97
CA THR A 140 1.83 13.07 9.06
C THR A 140 2.43 11.66 9.11
N ASP A 141 1.67 10.69 9.58
CA ASP A 141 2.12 9.29 9.69
C ASP A 141 1.79 8.47 8.44
N ASP A 142 0.92 9.02 7.57
CA ASP A 142 0.48 8.35 6.36
C ASP A 142 1.45 8.53 5.19
N THR A 143 1.28 7.68 4.21
CA THR A 143 2.08 7.66 2.98
C THR A 143 1.18 7.75 1.75
N VAL A 144 1.57 8.59 0.78
CA VAL A 144 1.11 8.46 -0.61
C VAL A 144 2.25 7.90 -1.45
N LYS A 145 1.97 6.80 -2.12
CA LYS A 145 2.89 6.14 -3.03
C LYS A 145 2.40 6.29 -4.46
N PHE A 146 3.28 6.69 -5.35
CA PHE A 146 3.08 6.80 -6.79
C PHE A 146 3.95 5.77 -7.50
N VAL A 147 3.34 4.70 -8.03
CA VAL A 147 4.05 3.68 -8.78
C VAL A 147 4.08 4.07 -10.25
N CYS A 148 5.24 4.55 -10.71
CA CYS A 148 5.45 5.19 -12.00
C CYS A 148 5.99 4.19 -13.02
N GLY A 149 5.31 4.03 -14.16
CA GLY A 149 5.76 3.23 -15.30
C GLY A 149 6.28 4.06 -16.47
N SER A 150 6.09 5.39 -16.44
CA SER A 150 6.39 6.27 -17.57
C SER A 150 6.65 7.71 -17.14
N GLN A 151 7.18 8.53 -18.07
CA GLN A 151 7.28 9.99 -17.88
C GLN A 151 5.92 10.67 -17.69
N LYS A 152 4.85 10.14 -18.32
CA LYS A 152 3.48 10.63 -18.12
C LYS A 152 3.03 10.46 -16.67
N ASP A 153 3.39 9.33 -16.06
CA ASP A 153 3.09 9.08 -14.64
C ASP A 153 3.83 10.04 -13.73
N LEU A 154 5.11 10.30 -14.00
CA LEU A 154 5.89 11.26 -13.22
C LEU A 154 5.30 12.68 -13.27
N LEU A 155 4.86 13.12 -14.46
CA LEU A 155 4.19 14.42 -14.61
C LEU A 155 2.85 14.47 -13.86
N LYS A 156 2.08 13.38 -13.91
CA LYS A 156 0.82 13.29 -13.16
C LYS A 156 1.06 13.26 -11.65
N ALA A 157 2.05 12.51 -11.19
CA ALA A 157 2.44 12.49 -9.77
C ALA A 157 2.84 13.89 -9.28
N LEU A 158 3.63 14.62 -10.07
CA LEU A 158 4.00 16.01 -9.77
C LEU A 158 2.76 16.90 -9.63
N ASP A 159 1.81 16.82 -10.57
CA ASP A 159 0.57 17.58 -10.54
C ASP A 159 -0.24 17.30 -9.25
N VAL A 160 -0.41 16.03 -8.90
CA VAL A 160 -1.14 15.61 -7.68
C VAL A 160 -0.41 16.08 -6.43
N ILE A 161 0.92 15.91 -6.35
CA ILE A 161 1.74 16.33 -5.20
C ILE A 161 1.57 17.85 -4.95
N GLN A 162 1.59 18.64 -6.02
CA GLN A 162 1.47 20.10 -5.93
C GLN A 162 0.03 20.53 -5.60
N THR A 163 -0.95 19.95 -6.30
CA THR A 163 -2.38 20.29 -6.12
C THR A 163 -2.84 20.09 -4.68
N TYR A 164 -2.44 18.96 -4.06
CA TYR A 164 -2.84 18.62 -2.68
C TYR A 164 -1.80 19.01 -1.62
N ASN A 165 -0.68 19.64 -2.02
CA ASN A 165 0.41 20.03 -1.11
C ASN A 165 0.88 18.87 -0.22
N LEU A 166 1.04 17.67 -0.81
CA LEU A 166 1.21 16.41 -0.10
C LEU A 166 2.48 16.37 0.76
N THR A 167 3.58 16.98 0.31
CA THR A 167 4.86 16.98 1.05
C THR A 167 4.81 17.70 2.40
N ASN A 168 3.78 18.53 2.62
CA ASN A 168 3.53 19.20 3.91
C ASN A 168 2.47 18.48 4.76
N ARG A 169 1.91 17.36 4.27
CA ARG A 169 0.81 16.65 4.93
C ARG A 169 1.18 15.23 5.30
N CYS A 170 1.86 14.51 4.43
CA CYS A 170 2.17 13.10 4.59
C CYS A 170 3.52 12.76 3.95
N HIS A 171 3.94 11.51 4.08
CA HIS A 171 5.10 11.00 3.36
C HIS A 171 4.75 10.75 1.88
N VAL A 172 5.65 11.14 0.98
CA VAL A 172 5.45 11.00 -0.47
C VAL A 172 6.59 10.18 -1.08
N TYR A 173 6.23 9.10 -1.76
CA TYR A 173 7.17 8.22 -2.43
C TYR A 173 6.87 8.10 -3.93
N LEU A 174 7.93 8.13 -4.75
CA LEU A 174 7.91 7.70 -6.14
C LEU A 174 8.60 6.33 -6.22
N SER A 175 7.91 5.35 -6.76
CA SER A 175 8.43 3.99 -6.95
C SER A 175 8.38 3.62 -8.43
N PRO A 176 9.39 2.94 -8.99
CA PRO A 176 9.31 2.46 -10.36
C PRO A 176 8.39 1.24 -10.48
N VAL A 177 7.59 1.17 -11.56
CA VAL A 177 7.06 -0.09 -12.04
C VAL A 177 8.24 -0.95 -12.50
N PHE A 178 8.41 -2.11 -11.89
CA PHE A 178 9.53 -3.00 -12.16
C PHE A 178 9.63 -3.34 -13.66
N GLY A 179 10.79 -3.09 -14.26
CA GLY A 179 11.05 -3.35 -15.68
C GLY A 179 10.43 -2.34 -16.67
N SER A 180 9.73 -1.28 -16.20
CA SER A 180 9.10 -0.29 -17.10
C SER A 180 9.85 1.05 -17.13
N ILE A 181 10.31 1.54 -15.99
CA ILE A 181 11.10 2.76 -15.85
C ILE A 181 12.29 2.50 -14.94
N GLU A 182 13.45 3.01 -15.32
CA GLU A 182 14.63 2.87 -14.50
C GLU A 182 14.61 3.85 -13.32
N PRO A 183 15.01 3.43 -12.10
CA PRO A 183 15.04 4.30 -10.92
C PRO A 183 15.82 5.60 -11.14
N VAL A 184 16.90 5.56 -11.94
CA VAL A 184 17.69 6.76 -12.28
C VAL A 184 16.86 7.82 -12.99
N GLN A 185 15.90 7.44 -13.84
CA GLN A 185 15.03 8.40 -14.54
C GLN A 185 14.09 9.13 -13.56
N ILE A 186 13.66 8.45 -12.48
CA ILE A 186 12.89 9.07 -11.40
C ILE A 186 13.77 10.07 -10.65
N VAL A 187 15.02 9.71 -10.33
CA VAL A 187 15.98 10.63 -9.67
C VAL A 187 16.23 11.87 -10.51
N GLU A 188 16.48 11.71 -11.81
CA GLU A 188 16.67 12.83 -12.74
C GLU A 188 15.44 13.76 -12.80
N PHE A 189 14.24 13.16 -12.80
CA PHE A 189 12.99 13.90 -12.74
C PHE A 189 12.85 14.68 -11.41
N MET A 190 13.13 14.04 -10.27
CA MET A 190 13.09 14.69 -8.96
C MET A 190 14.06 15.87 -8.88
N LEU A 191 15.30 15.71 -9.39
CA LEU A 191 16.32 16.77 -9.44
C LEU A 191 15.87 17.93 -10.33
N LYS A 192 15.40 17.62 -11.54
CA LYS A 192 14.91 18.61 -12.51
C LYS A 192 13.78 19.46 -11.95
N HIS A 193 12.85 18.84 -11.23
CA HIS A 193 11.66 19.51 -10.67
C HIS A 193 11.84 19.93 -9.21
N ARG A 194 13.04 19.73 -8.63
CA ARG A 194 13.38 20.10 -7.24
C ARG A 194 12.35 19.60 -6.23
N LEU A 195 11.99 18.30 -6.32
CA LEU A 195 10.97 17.67 -5.50
C LEU A 195 11.48 17.43 -4.07
N ASN A 196 11.65 18.51 -3.31
CA ASN A 196 12.02 18.43 -1.91
C ASN A 196 10.87 17.79 -1.10
N GLY A 197 11.23 16.89 -0.18
CA GLY A 197 10.24 16.15 0.63
C GLY A 197 9.64 14.91 -0.04
N VAL A 198 9.91 14.70 -1.33
CA VAL A 198 9.57 13.46 -2.05
C VAL A 198 10.76 12.49 -1.96
N ARG A 199 10.48 11.21 -1.81
CA ARG A 199 11.49 10.15 -1.70
C ARG A 199 11.37 9.17 -2.86
N LEU A 200 12.49 8.75 -3.42
CA LEU A 200 12.53 7.55 -4.26
C LEU A 200 12.48 6.32 -3.35
N GLN A 201 11.67 5.35 -3.71
CA GLN A 201 11.63 4.05 -3.05
C GLN A 201 11.67 2.92 -4.07
N ILE A 202 12.63 2.01 -3.90
CA ILE A 202 12.64 0.73 -4.61
C ILE A 202 11.98 -0.32 -3.74
N GLN A 203 11.36 -1.32 -4.34
CA GLN A 203 10.75 -2.46 -3.64
C GLN A 203 11.87 -3.37 -3.12
N MET A 204 12.14 -3.32 -1.80
CA MET A 204 13.27 -4.04 -1.19
C MET A 204 13.16 -5.56 -1.38
N HIS A 205 11.95 -6.11 -1.30
CA HIS A 205 11.72 -7.54 -1.48
C HIS A 205 12.18 -8.02 -2.87
N LYS A 206 12.02 -7.21 -3.93
CA LYS A 206 12.48 -7.55 -5.30
C LYS A 206 14.01 -7.48 -5.48
N VAL A 207 14.72 -6.92 -4.49
CA VAL A 207 16.20 -6.87 -4.47
C VAL A 207 16.77 -8.00 -3.62
N ILE A 208 16.08 -8.38 -2.55
CA ILE A 208 16.54 -9.36 -1.56
C ILE A 208 16.22 -10.79 -2.04
N TRP A 209 15.04 -11.01 -2.62
CA TRP A 209 14.55 -12.31 -3.10
C TRP A 209 14.30 -12.29 -4.60
N ASP A 210 13.89 -13.43 -5.15
CA ASP A 210 13.42 -13.48 -6.54
C ASP A 210 12.20 -12.54 -6.67
N PRO A 211 12.16 -11.66 -7.70
CA PRO A 211 11.06 -10.71 -7.86
C PRO A 211 9.65 -11.33 -7.94
N ASN A 212 9.54 -12.63 -8.23
CA ASN A 212 8.27 -13.36 -8.31
C ASN A 212 8.02 -14.25 -7.08
N GLU A 213 8.92 -14.23 -6.09
CA GLU A 213 8.75 -15.00 -4.86
C GLU A 213 7.57 -14.47 -4.05
N ARG A 214 6.81 -15.38 -3.43
CA ARG A 214 5.63 -15.06 -2.62
C ARG A 214 5.90 -15.35 -1.16
N GLY A 215 5.24 -14.60 -0.27
CA GLY A 215 5.37 -14.79 1.18
C GLY A 215 6.70 -14.28 1.75
N VAL A 216 7.35 -13.32 1.09
CA VAL A 216 8.65 -12.73 1.46
C VAL A 216 8.57 -11.23 1.57
#